data_6aab296dadac750f40cc96092feaf14b
#
_entry.id   6aab296dadac750f40cc96092feaf14b
#
_cell.length_a   1.000
_cell.length_b   1.000
_cell.length_c   1.000
_cell.angle_alpha   90.00
_cell.angle_beta   90.00
_cell.angle_gamma   90.00
#
_symmetry.space_group_name_H-M   'P 1'
#
loop_
_entity.id
_entity.type
_entity.pdbx_description
1 polymer ?
#
loop_
_entity_poly.entity_id
_entity_poly.type
_entity_poly.pdbx_seq_one_letter_code
_entity_poly.pdbx_strand_id
1 'polypeptide(L)'
;MAILILLSADYCKEDKVVDRLTSQTNYRLATTNQIISEAAALSQMDEEKIKRAFTLKTSVFENFTHEKQFALAYIKLTLAKMLLVSVGRDLILTGYPGQLVPNEITHFFRVGLIANKQFRINTFLKKEDGTARDAEKAINHLDEKRAEWLKRYCNINNPFDSSLHDLIIPMNKESVVDASNLIIKYLDKDILQPTPSSAQAVDDFYLQAMVEVALAQKGHNVTIRADKGKIYITINKKVIRLSRLKEELKDIVEKVNGVEEVDISLGEDFYQADVYRKFNMELPSKVLLVDDEQEFVQTLSERLILRDMGTAVVHDGTSALNLVGEDKPQVMVLDLKMPGVDGLKVLKRVKETSPSVEVIILTGHGSEEDRKKCMELGAFSYLRKPVDIAKLTAVIKEAHEKATS
;
A
#
# COMPACT_ATOMS: atom_id res chain seq x y z
N MET A 1 -10.32 -29.79 5.91
CA MET A 1 -9.79 -28.52 6.41
C MET A 1 -10.28 -27.42 5.48
N ALA A 2 -11.12 -26.53 5.96
CA ALA A 2 -11.73 -25.51 5.13
C ALA A 2 -11.23 -24.11 5.57
N ILE A 3 -11.07 -23.20 4.66
CA ILE A 3 -10.70 -21.82 4.92
C ILE A 3 -11.88 -20.94 4.52
N LEU A 4 -12.39 -20.16 5.48
CA LEU A 4 -13.46 -19.19 5.24
C LEU A 4 -12.86 -17.84 4.87
N ILE A 5 -13.22 -17.31 3.72
CA ILE A 5 -12.98 -15.90 3.35
C ILE A 5 -14.30 -15.15 3.47
N LEU A 6 -14.40 -14.24 4.43
CA LEU A 6 -15.60 -13.47 4.71
C LEU A 6 -15.40 -12.01 4.25
N LEU A 7 -16.10 -11.61 3.20
CA LEU A 7 -16.19 -10.23 2.75
C LEU A 7 -17.54 -9.65 3.15
N SER A 8 -17.55 -8.59 3.92
CA SER A 8 -18.77 -7.94 4.39
C SER A 8 -18.90 -6.51 3.87
N ALA A 9 -20.10 -6.13 3.49
CA ALA A 9 -20.43 -4.72 3.46
C ALA A 9 -20.45 -4.16 4.89
N ASP A 10 -19.98 -2.94 5.07
CA ASP A 10 -19.91 -2.32 6.38
C ASP A 10 -21.32 -2.22 7.01
N TYR A 11 -21.39 -2.38 8.32
CA TYR A 11 -22.64 -2.37 9.10
C TYR A 11 -23.60 -3.53 8.79
N CYS A 12 -23.08 -4.67 8.31
CA CYS A 12 -23.85 -5.92 8.11
C CYS A 12 -23.75 -6.90 9.30
N LYS A 13 -23.33 -6.45 10.47
CA LYS A 13 -23.13 -7.28 11.70
C LYS A 13 -22.08 -8.37 11.53
N GLU A 14 -21.06 -8.15 10.73
CA GLU A 14 -19.94 -9.08 10.54
C GLU A 14 -19.32 -9.52 11.87
N ASP A 15 -19.07 -8.56 12.76
CA ASP A 15 -18.53 -8.79 14.10
C ASP A 15 -19.29 -9.91 14.86
N LYS A 16 -20.62 -9.82 14.89
CA LYS A 16 -21.46 -10.81 15.56
C LYS A 16 -21.46 -12.17 14.88
N VAL A 17 -21.37 -12.19 13.54
CA VAL A 17 -21.26 -13.44 12.78
C VAL A 17 -19.92 -14.11 13.07
N VAL A 18 -18.83 -13.36 13.06
CA VAL A 18 -17.48 -13.83 13.34
C VAL A 18 -17.35 -14.34 14.77
N ASP A 19 -17.85 -13.58 15.78
CA ASP A 19 -17.86 -13.99 17.19
C ASP A 19 -18.58 -15.34 17.37
N ARG A 20 -19.71 -15.51 16.67
CA ARG A 20 -20.47 -16.76 16.75
C ARG A 20 -19.72 -17.92 16.04
N LEU A 21 -19.14 -17.68 14.87
CA LEU A 21 -18.36 -18.69 14.16
C LEU A 21 -17.18 -19.15 15.02
N THR A 22 -16.40 -18.23 15.57
CA THR A 22 -15.23 -18.54 16.42
C THR A 22 -15.62 -19.23 17.74
N SER A 23 -16.80 -18.92 18.30
CA SER A 23 -17.30 -19.58 19.52
C SER A 23 -17.85 -20.98 19.29
N GLN A 24 -18.31 -21.29 18.07
CA GLN A 24 -18.90 -22.60 17.72
C GLN A 24 -17.95 -23.52 16.97
N THR A 25 -16.83 -22.98 16.48
CA THR A 25 -15.83 -23.73 15.76
C THR A 25 -14.45 -23.47 16.39
N ASN A 26 -13.47 -24.33 16.11
CA ASN A 26 -12.09 -24.13 16.53
C ASN A 26 -11.28 -23.31 15.49
N TYR A 27 -11.95 -22.53 14.63
CA TYR A 27 -11.33 -21.76 13.58
C TYR A 27 -10.54 -20.60 14.17
N ARG A 28 -9.31 -20.43 13.68
CA ARG A 28 -8.48 -19.27 13.99
C ARG A 28 -9.00 -18.09 13.18
N LEU A 29 -9.18 -16.94 13.81
CA LEU A 29 -9.52 -15.69 13.14
C LEU A 29 -8.25 -14.96 12.70
N ALA A 30 -8.22 -14.48 11.46
CA ALA A 30 -7.25 -13.54 10.94
C ALA A 30 -7.99 -12.31 10.38
N THR A 31 -7.94 -11.23 11.13
CA THR A 31 -8.53 -9.94 10.73
C THR A 31 -7.58 -9.13 9.88
N THR A 32 -8.11 -8.14 9.14
CA THR A 32 -7.29 -7.16 8.40
C THR A 32 -6.22 -6.52 9.29
N ASN A 33 -6.54 -6.17 10.54
CA ASN A 33 -5.56 -5.55 11.45
C ASN A 33 -4.44 -6.51 11.84
N GLN A 34 -4.74 -7.79 12.07
CA GLN A 34 -3.72 -8.79 12.35
C GLN A 34 -2.80 -9.03 11.15
N ILE A 35 -3.38 -9.08 9.93
CA ILE A 35 -2.60 -9.20 8.69
C ILE A 35 -1.66 -7.99 8.52
N ILE A 36 -2.15 -6.76 8.82
CA ILE A 36 -1.34 -5.54 8.80
C ILE A 36 -0.20 -5.62 9.80
N SER A 37 -0.47 -5.99 11.05
CA SER A 37 0.55 -6.07 12.11
C SER A 37 1.60 -7.13 11.79
N GLU A 38 1.22 -8.32 11.31
CA GLU A 38 2.16 -9.36 10.89
C GLU A 38 2.97 -8.93 9.66
N ALA A 39 2.35 -8.25 8.67
CA ALA A 39 3.06 -7.70 7.51
C ALA A 39 4.06 -6.60 7.90
N ALA A 40 3.71 -5.74 8.87
CA ALA A 40 4.59 -4.73 9.43
C ALA A 40 5.80 -5.37 10.13
N ALA A 41 5.58 -6.39 10.94
CA ALA A 41 6.66 -7.14 11.60
C ALA A 41 7.60 -7.82 10.60
N LEU A 42 7.07 -8.43 9.52
CA LEU A 42 7.87 -9.08 8.48
C LEU A 42 8.66 -8.09 7.61
N SER A 43 8.10 -6.92 7.34
CA SER A 43 8.70 -5.90 6.46
C SER A 43 9.60 -4.92 7.20
N GLN A 44 9.53 -4.87 8.54
CA GLN A 44 10.11 -3.81 9.39
C GLN A 44 9.56 -2.40 9.05
N MET A 45 8.41 -2.34 8.37
CA MET A 45 7.70 -1.09 8.11
C MET A 45 6.81 -0.73 9.31
N ASP A 46 6.57 0.57 9.48
CA ASP A 46 5.54 1.06 10.39
C ASP A 46 4.15 0.56 9.95
N GLU A 47 3.31 0.12 10.90
CA GLU A 47 1.94 -0.31 10.61
C GLU A 47 1.12 0.74 9.84
N GLU A 48 1.33 2.02 10.13
CA GLU A 48 0.65 3.10 9.41
C GLU A 48 1.03 3.14 7.92
N LYS A 49 2.26 2.77 7.55
CA LYS A 49 2.67 2.63 6.15
C LYS A 49 1.97 1.44 5.48
N ILE A 50 1.86 0.30 6.18
CA ILE A 50 1.10 -0.85 5.67
C ILE A 50 -0.38 -0.51 5.53
N LYS A 51 -1.00 0.18 6.51
CA LYS A 51 -2.39 0.64 6.43
C LYS A 51 -2.66 1.54 5.23
N ARG A 52 -1.67 2.34 4.80
CA ARG A 52 -1.80 3.18 3.59
C ARG A 52 -2.02 2.37 2.31
N ALA A 53 -1.59 1.11 2.24
CA ALA A 53 -1.92 0.22 1.12
C ALA A 53 -3.43 0.00 0.97
N PHE A 54 -4.21 0.17 2.05
CA PHE A 54 -5.67 0.09 2.06
C PHE A 54 -6.37 1.43 1.90
N THR A 55 -5.63 2.53 1.72
CA THR A 55 -6.21 3.86 1.51
C THR A 55 -6.17 4.23 0.03
N LEU A 56 -7.20 4.94 -0.42
CA LEU A 56 -7.29 5.47 -1.78
C LEU A 56 -6.55 6.79 -1.97
N LYS A 57 -6.20 7.46 -0.86
CA LYS A 57 -5.42 8.69 -0.96
C LYS A 57 -4.11 8.38 -1.67
N THR A 58 -3.99 8.90 -2.87
CA THR A 58 -2.73 8.86 -3.62
C THR A 58 -1.76 9.82 -2.96
N SER A 59 -0.61 9.30 -2.56
CA SER A 59 0.51 10.15 -2.19
C SER A 59 0.96 10.96 -3.41
N VAL A 60 1.28 12.22 -3.25
CA VAL A 60 1.91 13.02 -4.34
C VAL A 60 3.26 12.42 -4.75
N PHE A 61 3.84 11.57 -3.90
CA PHE A 61 5.08 10.82 -4.16
C PHE A 61 4.84 9.38 -4.62
N GLU A 62 3.58 8.94 -4.83
CA GLU A 62 3.26 7.52 -5.10
C GLU A 62 4.02 6.95 -6.30
N ASN A 63 4.22 7.78 -7.35
CA ASN A 63 4.96 7.37 -8.53
C ASN A 63 6.47 7.14 -8.28
N PHE A 64 6.96 7.54 -7.13
CA PHE A 64 8.38 7.47 -6.76
C PHE A 64 8.66 6.57 -5.56
N THR A 65 7.66 6.26 -4.72
CA THR A 65 7.90 5.55 -3.46
C THR A 65 7.71 4.04 -3.56
N HIS A 66 6.85 3.58 -4.47
CA HIS A 66 6.39 2.18 -4.51
C HIS A 66 5.99 1.60 -3.13
N GLU A 67 5.77 2.48 -2.11
CA GLU A 67 5.45 2.05 -0.73
C GLU A 67 4.23 1.13 -0.69
N LYS A 68 3.19 1.44 -1.49
CA LYS A 68 1.98 0.62 -1.53
C LYS A 68 2.24 -0.76 -2.13
N GLN A 69 3.04 -0.83 -3.22
CA GLN A 69 3.41 -2.10 -3.85
C GLN A 69 4.26 -2.95 -2.91
N PHE A 70 5.21 -2.31 -2.22
CA PHE A 70 6.03 -2.96 -1.22
C PHE A 70 5.18 -3.50 -0.05
N ALA A 71 4.29 -2.68 0.50
CA ALA A 71 3.35 -3.10 1.54
C ALA A 71 2.45 -4.26 1.06
N LEU A 72 1.93 -4.19 -0.17
CA LEU A 72 1.08 -5.21 -0.76
C LEU A 72 1.81 -6.55 -0.93
N ALA A 73 3.09 -6.54 -1.35
CA ALA A 73 3.90 -7.75 -1.44
C ALA A 73 4.04 -8.44 -0.07
N TYR A 74 4.27 -7.68 1.00
CA TYR A 74 4.32 -8.24 2.35
C TYR A 74 2.96 -8.69 2.89
N ILE A 75 1.87 -8.03 2.53
CA ILE A 75 0.52 -8.50 2.85
C ILE A 75 0.26 -9.85 2.18
N LYS A 76 0.59 -10.02 0.90
CA LYS A 76 0.48 -11.31 0.19
C LYS A 76 1.36 -12.39 0.83
N LEU A 77 2.61 -12.06 1.19
CA LEU A 77 3.51 -12.99 1.87
C LEU A 77 2.95 -13.41 3.23
N THR A 78 2.36 -12.50 3.99
CA THR A 78 1.72 -12.79 5.27
C THR A 78 0.53 -13.74 5.09
N LEU A 79 -0.35 -13.45 4.12
CA LEU A 79 -1.48 -14.32 3.77
C LEU A 79 -0.98 -15.72 3.37
N ALA A 80 -0.02 -15.80 2.46
CA ALA A 80 0.52 -17.08 2.01
C ALA A 80 1.13 -17.90 3.16
N LYS A 81 1.86 -17.26 4.09
CA LYS A 81 2.38 -17.91 5.31
C LYS A 81 1.26 -18.39 6.22
N MET A 82 0.20 -17.59 6.40
CA MET A 82 -0.97 -18.02 7.20
C MET A 82 -1.61 -19.25 6.61
N LEU A 83 -1.73 -19.33 5.28
CA LEU A 83 -2.30 -20.48 4.57
C LEU A 83 -1.43 -21.73 4.71
N LEU A 84 -0.11 -21.63 4.58
CA LEU A 84 0.83 -22.75 4.76
C LEU A 84 0.80 -23.30 6.19
N VAL A 85 0.82 -22.42 7.20
CA VAL A 85 0.82 -22.84 8.63
C VAL A 85 -0.56 -23.38 9.04
N SER A 86 -1.60 -23.04 8.28
CA SER A 86 -2.95 -23.56 8.50
C SER A 86 -3.14 -25.01 8.02
N VAL A 87 -2.09 -25.66 7.51
CA VAL A 87 -2.15 -27.10 7.22
C VAL A 87 -2.49 -27.86 8.51
N GLY A 88 -3.76 -28.32 8.61
CA GLY A 88 -4.34 -28.97 9.78
C GLY A 88 -5.09 -28.05 10.77
N ARG A 89 -5.28 -26.76 10.46
CA ARG A 89 -6.09 -25.84 11.27
C ARG A 89 -7.00 -25.00 10.38
N ASP A 90 -8.27 -24.95 10.75
CA ASP A 90 -9.26 -24.16 10.02
C ASP A 90 -9.06 -22.65 10.28
N LEU A 91 -9.27 -21.81 9.27
CA LEU A 91 -8.97 -20.38 9.30
C LEU A 91 -10.16 -19.55 8.80
N ILE A 92 -10.44 -18.44 9.48
CA ILE A 92 -11.37 -17.40 9.04
C ILE A 92 -10.54 -16.17 8.68
N LEU A 93 -10.57 -15.76 7.40
CA LEU A 93 -10.01 -14.50 6.91
C LEU A 93 -11.11 -13.48 6.75
N THR A 94 -11.00 -12.31 7.38
CA THR A 94 -11.98 -11.23 7.24
C THR A 94 -11.42 -10.02 6.52
N GLY A 95 -12.27 -9.34 5.75
CA GLY A 95 -11.94 -8.10 5.06
C GLY A 95 -11.31 -8.27 3.69
N TYR A 96 -10.79 -7.17 3.13
CA TYR A 96 -10.29 -7.09 1.75
C TYR A 96 -9.09 -7.99 1.44
N PRO A 97 -8.12 -8.17 2.37
CA PRO A 97 -6.94 -8.98 2.06
C PRO A 97 -7.25 -10.39 1.57
N GLY A 98 -8.35 -10.99 2.05
CA GLY A 98 -8.80 -12.30 1.59
C GLY A 98 -9.04 -12.38 0.07
N GLN A 99 -9.31 -11.25 -0.58
CA GLN A 99 -9.51 -11.19 -2.04
C GLN A 99 -8.19 -11.19 -2.84
N LEU A 100 -7.03 -11.07 -2.18
CA LEU A 100 -5.72 -11.24 -2.80
C LEU A 100 -5.33 -12.71 -2.97
N VAL A 101 -6.09 -13.61 -2.36
CA VAL A 101 -5.84 -15.05 -2.43
C VAL A 101 -6.29 -15.57 -3.79
N PRO A 102 -5.43 -16.32 -4.54
CA PRO A 102 -5.74 -16.84 -5.86
C PRO A 102 -6.96 -17.76 -5.89
N ASN A 103 -7.70 -17.75 -7.01
CA ASN A 103 -8.89 -18.60 -7.20
C ASN A 103 -8.54 -20.07 -7.44
N GLU A 104 -7.29 -20.35 -7.82
CA GLU A 104 -6.73 -21.69 -8.01
C GLU A 104 -6.71 -22.52 -6.72
N ILE A 105 -6.74 -21.82 -5.57
CA ILE A 105 -6.87 -22.46 -4.26
C ILE A 105 -8.36 -22.73 -4.01
N THR A 106 -8.82 -23.92 -4.36
CA THR A 106 -10.25 -24.28 -4.43
C THR A 106 -10.86 -24.75 -3.11
N HIS A 107 -10.06 -25.00 -2.06
CA HIS A 107 -10.56 -25.40 -0.73
C HIS A 107 -10.94 -24.20 0.17
N PHE A 108 -11.24 -23.06 -0.45
CA PHE A 108 -11.80 -21.90 0.24
C PHE A 108 -13.32 -21.87 0.10
N PHE A 109 -13.95 -21.38 1.15
CA PHE A 109 -15.36 -21.01 1.16
C PHE A 109 -15.48 -19.49 1.20
N ARG A 110 -15.89 -18.88 0.09
CA ARG A 110 -16.01 -17.43 -0.04
C ARG A 110 -17.44 -16.99 0.27
N VAL A 111 -17.60 -16.23 1.34
CA VAL A 111 -18.91 -15.75 1.80
C VAL A 111 -18.97 -14.23 1.72
N GLY A 112 -20.03 -13.71 1.09
CA GLY A 112 -20.37 -12.30 1.03
C GLY A 112 -21.50 -11.98 2.02
N LEU A 113 -21.30 -11.03 2.95
CA LEU A 113 -22.39 -10.49 3.80
C LEU A 113 -22.83 -9.15 3.22
N ILE A 114 -24.09 -9.07 2.82
CA ILE A 114 -24.71 -7.86 2.27
C ILE A 114 -25.95 -7.46 3.08
N ALA A 115 -26.37 -6.20 2.97
CA ALA A 115 -27.67 -5.76 3.44
C ALA A 115 -28.14 -4.54 2.66
N ASN A 116 -29.45 -4.29 2.68
CA ASN A 116 -29.99 -3.06 2.11
C ASN A 116 -29.53 -1.81 2.91
N LYS A 117 -29.57 -0.67 2.28
CA LYS A 117 -29.05 0.58 2.82
C LYS A 117 -29.72 0.97 4.15
N GLN A 118 -31.05 0.78 4.27
CA GLN A 118 -31.77 1.11 5.48
C GLN A 118 -31.33 0.28 6.70
N PHE A 119 -31.09 -1.02 6.52
CA PHE A 119 -30.57 -1.88 7.56
C PHE A 119 -29.19 -1.44 8.04
N ARG A 120 -28.31 -1.09 7.11
CA ARG A 120 -26.96 -0.61 7.38
C ARG A 120 -26.97 0.73 8.12
N ILE A 121 -27.82 1.68 7.71
CA ILE A 121 -28.04 2.95 8.42
C ILE A 121 -28.51 2.69 9.85
N ASN A 122 -29.53 1.82 10.04
CA ASN A 122 -30.01 1.49 11.38
C ASN A 122 -28.96 0.79 12.25
N THR A 123 -28.05 0.05 11.64
CA THR A 123 -26.93 -0.61 12.34
C THR A 123 -25.86 0.41 12.72
N PHE A 124 -25.55 1.36 11.84
CA PHE A 124 -24.66 2.50 12.12
C PHE A 124 -25.17 3.27 13.36
N LEU A 125 -26.41 3.73 13.35
CA LEU A 125 -27.01 4.54 14.43
C LEU A 125 -27.10 3.81 15.79
N LYS A 126 -26.87 2.50 15.81
CA LYS A 126 -26.77 1.72 17.08
C LYS A 126 -25.33 1.61 17.59
N LYS A 127 -24.32 1.85 16.76
CA LYS A 127 -22.90 1.70 17.08
C LYS A 127 -22.16 3.04 17.19
N GLU A 128 -22.63 4.01 16.44
CA GLU A 128 -21.98 5.30 16.23
C GLU A 128 -22.94 6.43 16.56
N ASP A 129 -22.44 7.53 17.10
CA ASP A 129 -23.20 8.77 17.24
C ASP A 129 -23.33 9.46 15.89
N GLY A 130 -24.53 9.98 15.57
CA GLY A 130 -24.77 10.70 14.33
C GLY A 130 -26.20 10.67 13.86
N THR A 131 -26.44 11.28 12.71
CA THR A 131 -27.74 11.30 12.01
C THR A 131 -27.81 10.25 10.91
N ALA A 132 -29.03 9.97 10.40
CA ALA A 132 -29.20 9.10 9.23
C ALA A 132 -28.41 9.59 8.00
N ARG A 133 -28.28 10.92 7.85
CA ARG A 133 -27.47 11.54 6.77
C ARG A 133 -25.97 11.28 6.94
N ASP A 134 -25.48 11.31 8.17
CA ASP A 134 -24.08 11.00 8.46
C ASP A 134 -23.78 9.52 8.22
N ALA A 135 -24.70 8.63 8.63
CA ALA A 135 -24.66 7.21 8.34
C ALA A 135 -24.60 6.93 6.84
N GLU A 136 -25.46 7.58 6.06
CA GLU A 136 -25.50 7.41 4.60
C GLU A 136 -24.19 7.86 3.93
N LYS A 137 -23.62 8.99 4.34
CA LYS A 137 -22.34 9.48 3.84
C LYS A 137 -21.19 8.51 4.18
N ALA A 138 -21.13 8.05 5.43
CA ALA A 138 -20.12 7.11 5.88
C ALA A 138 -20.19 5.79 5.10
N ILE A 139 -21.39 5.23 4.96
CA ILE A 139 -21.63 3.99 4.22
C ILE A 139 -21.20 4.12 2.75
N ASN A 140 -21.60 5.19 2.06
CA ASN A 140 -21.22 5.41 0.66
C ASN A 140 -19.70 5.53 0.52
N HIS A 141 -19.05 6.29 1.39
CA HIS A 141 -17.60 6.45 1.36
C HIS A 141 -16.85 5.11 1.57
N LEU A 142 -17.33 4.26 2.51
CA LEU A 142 -16.74 2.95 2.76
C LEU A 142 -16.95 2.00 1.56
N ASP A 143 -18.13 2.04 0.92
CA ASP A 143 -18.43 1.23 -0.25
C ASP A 143 -17.57 1.63 -1.46
N GLU A 144 -17.44 2.95 -1.73
CA GLU A 144 -16.56 3.49 -2.76
C GLU A 144 -15.11 3.07 -2.52
N LYS A 145 -14.61 3.26 -1.31
CA LYS A 145 -13.26 2.87 -0.91
C LYS A 145 -13.00 1.37 -1.14
N ARG A 146 -13.95 0.51 -0.76
CA ARG A 146 -13.85 -0.94 -0.99
C ARG A 146 -13.80 -1.27 -2.47
N ALA A 147 -14.74 -0.72 -3.25
CA ALA A 147 -14.85 -0.98 -4.68
C ALA A 147 -13.59 -0.54 -5.44
N GLU A 148 -13.07 0.65 -5.17
CA GLU A 148 -11.85 1.14 -5.80
C GLU A 148 -10.62 0.31 -5.43
N TRP A 149 -10.48 -0.08 -4.14
CA TRP A 149 -9.36 -0.92 -3.70
C TRP A 149 -9.38 -2.27 -4.42
N LEU A 150 -10.53 -2.94 -4.46
CA LEU A 150 -10.69 -4.24 -5.11
C LEU A 150 -10.52 -4.15 -6.62
N LYS A 151 -10.99 -3.08 -7.26
CA LYS A 151 -10.74 -2.82 -8.68
C LYS A 151 -9.25 -2.67 -8.96
N ARG A 152 -8.55 -1.89 -8.14
CA ARG A 152 -7.13 -1.56 -8.36
C ARG A 152 -6.19 -2.74 -8.15
N TYR A 153 -6.42 -3.55 -7.11
CA TYR A 153 -5.47 -4.58 -6.68
C TYR A 153 -5.90 -6.02 -6.99
N CYS A 154 -7.20 -6.24 -7.21
CA CYS A 154 -7.76 -7.56 -7.49
C CYS A 154 -8.46 -7.62 -8.85
N ASN A 155 -8.54 -6.50 -9.60
CA ASN A 155 -9.32 -6.37 -10.85
C ASN A 155 -10.80 -6.74 -10.69
N ILE A 156 -11.38 -6.50 -9.53
CA ILE A 156 -12.78 -6.77 -9.18
C ILE A 156 -13.58 -5.48 -9.29
N ASN A 157 -14.51 -5.40 -10.25
CA ASN A 157 -15.36 -4.21 -10.45
C ASN A 157 -16.54 -4.16 -9.47
N ASN A 158 -17.13 -5.31 -9.14
CA ASN A 158 -18.22 -5.41 -8.18
C ASN A 158 -17.82 -6.34 -7.03
N PRO A 159 -17.60 -5.83 -5.81
CA PRO A 159 -17.17 -6.63 -4.66
C PRO A 159 -18.11 -7.79 -4.29
N PHE A 160 -19.40 -7.67 -4.61
CA PHE A 160 -20.43 -8.64 -4.28
C PHE A 160 -21.05 -9.29 -5.52
N ASP A 161 -20.25 -9.41 -6.60
CA ASP A 161 -20.66 -10.21 -7.76
C ASP A 161 -20.80 -11.68 -7.36
N SER A 162 -21.87 -12.32 -7.82
CA SER A 162 -22.19 -13.71 -7.47
C SER A 162 -21.14 -14.70 -7.93
N SER A 163 -20.34 -14.36 -8.94
CA SER A 163 -19.24 -15.22 -9.43
C SER A 163 -18.01 -15.24 -8.51
N LEU A 164 -17.92 -14.32 -7.55
CA LEU A 164 -16.79 -14.19 -6.62
C LEU A 164 -17.04 -14.91 -5.28
N HIS A 165 -18.27 -15.33 -5.03
CA HIS A 165 -18.70 -15.87 -3.75
C HIS A 165 -19.42 -17.20 -3.93
N ASP A 166 -19.10 -18.17 -3.07
CA ASP A 166 -19.84 -19.46 -3.02
C ASP A 166 -21.19 -19.27 -2.32
N LEU A 167 -21.30 -18.23 -1.47
CA LEU A 167 -22.53 -17.89 -0.75
C LEU A 167 -22.62 -16.38 -0.51
N ILE A 168 -23.77 -15.78 -0.82
CA ILE A 168 -24.11 -14.40 -0.45
C ILE A 168 -25.28 -14.40 0.51
N ILE A 169 -25.11 -13.78 1.70
CA ILE A 169 -26.12 -13.77 2.76
C ILE A 169 -26.66 -12.34 2.94
N PRO A 170 -27.98 -12.12 2.72
CA PRO A 170 -28.62 -10.83 2.93
C PRO A 170 -28.98 -10.64 4.41
N MET A 171 -28.10 -10.01 5.19
CA MET A 171 -28.23 -9.82 6.64
C MET A 171 -29.43 -8.98 7.10
N ASN A 172 -30.12 -8.33 6.17
CA ASN A 172 -31.41 -7.69 6.46
C ASN A 172 -32.60 -8.65 6.42
N LYS A 173 -32.39 -9.89 5.95
CA LYS A 173 -33.40 -10.97 5.90
C LYS A 173 -33.04 -12.14 6.79
N GLU A 174 -31.74 -12.34 7.04
CA GLU A 174 -31.23 -13.42 7.85
C GLU A 174 -30.81 -12.94 9.24
N SER A 175 -31.05 -13.77 10.27
CA SER A 175 -30.49 -13.52 11.59
C SER A 175 -29.01 -13.88 11.65
N VAL A 176 -28.26 -13.31 12.61
CA VAL A 176 -26.87 -13.71 12.86
C VAL A 176 -26.75 -15.20 13.15
N VAL A 177 -27.72 -15.77 13.83
CA VAL A 177 -27.76 -17.21 14.17
C VAL A 177 -27.89 -18.05 12.91
N ASP A 178 -28.87 -17.73 12.06
CA ASP A 178 -29.14 -18.50 10.84
C ASP A 178 -28.00 -18.38 9.84
N ALA A 179 -27.47 -17.15 9.65
CA ALA A 179 -26.29 -16.90 8.82
C ALA A 179 -25.07 -17.73 9.27
N SER A 180 -24.77 -17.74 10.58
CA SER A 180 -23.65 -18.51 11.12
C SER A 180 -23.86 -20.01 10.98
N ASN A 181 -25.06 -20.51 11.28
CA ASN A 181 -25.38 -21.93 11.12
C ASN A 181 -25.29 -22.38 9.65
N LEU A 182 -25.72 -21.51 8.74
CA LEU A 182 -25.61 -21.78 7.30
C LEU A 182 -24.14 -21.86 6.86
N ILE A 183 -23.28 -20.94 7.31
CA ILE A 183 -21.85 -20.97 7.03
C ILE A 183 -21.22 -22.25 7.57
N ILE A 184 -21.47 -22.61 8.83
CA ILE A 184 -20.92 -23.83 9.46
C ILE A 184 -21.33 -25.08 8.68
N LYS A 185 -22.61 -25.18 8.32
CA LYS A 185 -23.12 -26.30 7.52
C LYS A 185 -22.38 -26.47 6.16
N TYR A 186 -21.96 -25.35 5.55
CA TYR A 186 -21.21 -25.44 4.29
C TYR A 186 -19.74 -25.78 4.52
N LEU A 187 -19.13 -25.28 5.63
CA LEU A 187 -17.73 -25.57 5.96
C LEU A 187 -17.47 -27.07 6.22
N ASP A 188 -18.50 -27.80 6.65
CA ASP A 188 -18.43 -29.26 6.90
C ASP A 188 -18.53 -30.11 5.61
N LYS A 189 -18.66 -29.50 4.42
CA LYS A 189 -18.79 -30.25 3.17
C LYS A 189 -17.45 -30.76 2.64
N ASP A 190 -17.44 -32.00 2.17
CA ASP A 190 -16.24 -32.66 1.60
C ASP A 190 -15.63 -31.89 0.40
N ILE A 191 -16.43 -31.15 -0.35
CA ILE A 191 -15.98 -30.36 -1.50
C ILE A 191 -14.98 -29.28 -1.12
N LEU A 192 -14.92 -28.87 0.14
CA LEU A 192 -13.97 -27.90 0.68
C LEU A 192 -12.68 -28.57 1.21
N GLN A 193 -12.51 -29.87 1.02
CA GLN A 193 -11.26 -30.52 1.42
C GLN A 193 -10.15 -30.19 0.40
N PRO A 194 -8.90 -30.00 0.88
CA PRO A 194 -7.78 -29.71 -0.01
C PRO A 194 -7.55 -30.86 -1.00
N THR A 195 -7.48 -30.52 -2.28
CA THR A 195 -6.99 -31.42 -3.32
C THR A 195 -5.49 -31.24 -3.52
N PRO A 196 -4.76 -32.20 -4.10
CA PRO A 196 -3.34 -32.02 -4.42
C PRO A 196 -3.06 -30.77 -5.27
N SER A 197 -3.93 -30.45 -6.24
CA SER A 197 -3.80 -29.26 -7.08
C SER A 197 -4.04 -27.97 -6.28
N SER A 198 -5.00 -27.97 -5.36
CA SER A 198 -5.29 -26.83 -4.53
C SER A 198 -4.21 -26.60 -3.46
N ALA A 199 -3.59 -27.66 -2.94
CA ALA A 199 -2.44 -27.57 -2.05
C ALA A 199 -1.22 -27.00 -2.80
N GLN A 200 -0.94 -27.49 -4.02
CA GLN A 200 0.11 -26.94 -4.88
C GLN A 200 -0.10 -25.44 -5.16
N ALA A 201 -1.34 -25.00 -5.36
CA ALA A 201 -1.64 -23.59 -5.58
C ALA A 201 -1.32 -22.71 -4.34
N VAL A 202 -1.38 -23.25 -3.12
CA VAL A 202 -0.91 -22.57 -1.91
C VAL A 202 0.61 -22.42 -1.92
N ASP A 203 1.34 -23.47 -2.27
CA ASP A 203 2.80 -23.45 -2.40
C ASP A 203 3.23 -22.44 -3.48
N ASP A 204 2.57 -22.44 -4.63
CA ASP A 204 2.82 -21.51 -5.72
C ASP A 204 2.53 -20.05 -5.29
N PHE A 205 1.44 -19.81 -4.57
CA PHE A 205 1.13 -18.48 -4.03
C PHE A 205 2.19 -18.00 -3.04
N TYR A 206 2.69 -18.89 -2.19
CA TYR A 206 3.77 -18.55 -1.26
C TYR A 206 5.08 -18.24 -2.00
N LEU A 207 5.45 -19.06 -2.98
CA LEU A 207 6.64 -18.83 -3.79
C LEU A 207 6.54 -17.51 -4.56
N GLN A 208 5.38 -17.25 -5.18
CA GLN A 208 5.10 -15.97 -5.84
C GLN A 208 5.28 -14.79 -4.89
N ALA A 209 4.71 -14.85 -3.69
CA ALA A 209 4.80 -13.77 -2.72
C ALA A 209 6.24 -13.54 -2.23
N MET A 210 7.04 -14.59 -2.06
CA MET A 210 8.48 -14.47 -1.75
C MET A 210 9.24 -13.77 -2.86
N VAL A 211 8.98 -14.12 -4.12
CA VAL A 211 9.60 -13.49 -5.30
C VAL A 211 9.17 -12.03 -5.42
N GLU A 212 7.86 -11.73 -5.22
CA GLU A 212 7.35 -10.35 -5.21
C GLU A 212 8.08 -9.50 -4.16
N VAL A 213 8.30 -10.02 -2.94
CA VAL A 213 9.03 -9.32 -1.89
C VAL A 213 10.50 -9.12 -2.27
N ALA A 214 11.19 -10.16 -2.77
CA ALA A 214 12.59 -10.08 -3.16
C ALA A 214 12.84 -9.02 -4.24
N LEU A 215 11.94 -8.95 -5.23
CA LEU A 215 11.99 -7.95 -6.29
C LEU A 215 11.62 -6.55 -5.78
N ALA A 216 10.60 -6.43 -4.93
CA ALA A 216 10.19 -5.16 -4.33
C ALA A 216 11.30 -4.57 -3.45
N GLN A 217 12.03 -5.39 -2.68
CA GLN A 217 13.21 -4.96 -1.90
C GLN A 217 14.33 -4.39 -2.76
N LYS A 218 14.41 -4.79 -4.03
CA LYS A 218 15.37 -4.26 -5.01
C LYS A 218 14.78 -3.16 -5.88
N GLY A 219 13.57 -2.69 -5.55
CA GLY A 219 12.89 -1.59 -6.24
C GLY A 219 12.23 -1.97 -7.57
N HIS A 220 12.02 -3.25 -7.81
CA HIS A 220 11.35 -3.72 -9.01
C HIS A 220 9.85 -3.91 -8.79
N ASN A 221 9.06 -3.47 -9.78
CA ASN A 221 7.61 -3.67 -9.82
C ASN A 221 7.24 -4.28 -11.18
N VAL A 222 7.09 -5.59 -11.19
CA VAL A 222 6.73 -6.40 -12.36
C VAL A 222 5.61 -7.38 -11.98
N THR A 223 4.90 -7.88 -12.98
CA THR A 223 3.86 -8.91 -12.74
C THR A 223 4.52 -10.27 -12.64
N ILE A 224 4.15 -11.05 -11.63
CA ILE A 224 4.74 -12.36 -11.32
C ILE A 224 3.63 -13.40 -11.22
N ARG A 225 3.91 -14.60 -11.74
CA ARG A 225 3.13 -15.80 -11.53
C ARG A 225 4.08 -16.97 -11.25
N ALA A 226 3.76 -17.78 -10.26
CA ALA A 226 4.45 -19.03 -9.97
C ALA A 226 3.60 -20.23 -10.38
N ASP A 227 4.25 -21.31 -10.80
CA ASP A 227 3.63 -22.60 -11.14
C ASP A 227 4.69 -23.68 -10.94
N LYS A 228 4.59 -24.48 -9.87
CA LYS A 228 5.46 -25.63 -9.55
C LYS A 228 6.96 -25.31 -9.65
N GLY A 229 7.41 -24.28 -8.96
CA GLY A 229 8.81 -23.85 -8.96
C GLY A 229 9.22 -22.98 -10.15
N LYS A 230 8.41 -22.88 -11.20
CA LYS A 230 8.66 -22.01 -12.34
C LYS A 230 8.06 -20.62 -12.12
N ILE A 231 8.87 -19.59 -12.32
CA ILE A 231 8.47 -18.19 -12.18
C ILE A 231 8.34 -17.53 -13.55
N TYR A 232 7.17 -16.98 -13.81
CA TYR A 232 6.87 -16.17 -14.98
C TYR A 232 6.87 -14.70 -14.60
N ILE A 233 7.76 -13.92 -15.21
CA ILE A 233 7.85 -12.47 -15.02
C ILE A 233 7.36 -11.78 -16.26
N THR A 234 6.39 -10.86 -16.12
CA THR A 234 5.88 -10.05 -17.21
C THR A 234 6.26 -8.58 -17.00
N ILE A 235 7.00 -8.00 -17.96
CA ILE A 235 7.40 -6.60 -17.96
C ILE A 235 6.39 -5.80 -18.77
N ASN A 236 5.58 -4.98 -18.11
CA ASN A 236 4.50 -4.21 -18.74
C ASN A 236 4.89 -2.77 -19.12
N LYS A 237 6.06 -2.29 -18.71
CA LYS A 237 6.50 -0.91 -18.94
C LYS A 237 7.73 -0.87 -19.84
N LYS A 238 7.79 0.12 -20.74
CA LYS A 238 8.91 0.32 -21.67
C LYS A 238 10.23 0.55 -20.93
N VAL A 239 11.28 -0.15 -21.32
CA VAL A 239 12.61 -0.13 -20.68
C VAL A 239 13.68 0.23 -21.71
N ILE A 240 14.58 1.16 -21.36
CA ILE A 240 15.66 1.60 -22.26
C ILE A 240 16.75 0.51 -22.42
N ARG A 241 17.01 -0.29 -21.36
CA ARG A 241 18.03 -1.35 -21.35
C ARG A 241 17.39 -2.69 -20.94
N LEU A 242 16.54 -3.22 -21.80
CA LEU A 242 15.75 -4.41 -21.53
C LEU A 242 16.60 -5.65 -21.17
N SER A 243 17.70 -5.89 -21.90
CA SER A 243 18.57 -7.05 -21.63
C SER A 243 19.16 -7.01 -20.23
N ARG A 244 19.66 -5.83 -19.79
CA ARG A 244 20.19 -5.65 -18.43
C ARG A 244 19.13 -5.83 -17.36
N LEU A 245 17.92 -5.32 -17.59
CA LEU A 245 16.81 -5.53 -16.64
C LEU A 245 16.46 -7.01 -16.53
N LYS A 246 16.38 -7.74 -17.65
CA LYS A 246 16.10 -9.18 -17.64
C LYS A 246 17.15 -9.96 -16.85
N GLU A 247 18.44 -9.66 -17.05
CA GLU A 247 19.53 -10.27 -16.29
C GLU A 247 19.39 -9.98 -14.77
N GLU A 248 19.17 -8.71 -14.42
CA GLU A 248 19.01 -8.29 -13.02
C GLU A 248 17.80 -8.97 -12.35
N LEU A 249 16.63 -9.02 -12.99
CA LEU A 249 15.45 -9.69 -12.48
C LEU A 249 15.72 -11.18 -12.28
N LYS A 250 16.36 -11.83 -13.25
CA LYS A 250 16.72 -13.25 -13.19
C LYS A 250 17.65 -13.53 -12.02
N ASP A 251 18.72 -12.75 -11.86
CA ASP A 251 19.70 -12.88 -10.78
C ASP A 251 19.09 -12.74 -9.37
N ILE A 252 18.05 -11.92 -9.24
CA ILE A 252 17.33 -11.74 -7.97
C ILE A 252 16.44 -12.95 -7.70
N VAL A 253 15.68 -13.39 -8.69
CA VAL A 253 14.66 -14.42 -8.54
C VAL A 253 15.27 -15.81 -8.37
N GLU A 254 16.34 -16.16 -9.06
CA GLU A 254 17.05 -17.44 -8.92
C GLU A 254 17.64 -17.66 -7.52
N LYS A 255 17.81 -16.60 -6.72
CA LYS A 255 18.27 -16.70 -5.32
C LYS A 255 17.14 -16.98 -4.33
N VAL A 256 15.89 -16.94 -4.77
CA VAL A 256 14.74 -17.22 -3.91
C VAL A 256 14.60 -18.74 -3.78
N ASN A 257 14.56 -19.23 -2.55
CA ASN A 257 14.44 -20.67 -2.29
C ASN A 257 13.13 -21.23 -2.85
N GLY A 258 13.20 -22.32 -3.61
CA GLY A 258 12.06 -22.95 -4.25
C GLY A 258 11.86 -22.55 -5.72
N VAL A 259 12.67 -21.62 -6.24
CA VAL A 259 12.67 -21.28 -7.67
C VAL A 259 13.53 -22.27 -8.43
N GLU A 260 12.96 -22.93 -9.45
CA GLU A 260 13.63 -23.90 -10.32
C GLU A 260 13.92 -23.32 -11.71
N GLU A 261 13.00 -22.52 -12.23
CA GLU A 261 13.10 -21.93 -13.57
C GLU A 261 12.52 -20.51 -13.58
N VAL A 262 13.10 -19.61 -14.39
CA VAL A 262 12.64 -18.24 -14.57
C VAL A 262 12.42 -17.95 -16.05
N ASP A 263 11.20 -17.55 -16.41
CA ASP A 263 10.81 -17.11 -17.74
C ASP A 263 10.40 -15.62 -17.72
N ILE A 264 10.96 -14.82 -18.64
CA ILE A 264 10.71 -13.37 -18.66
C ILE A 264 10.19 -12.95 -20.02
N SER A 265 8.92 -12.53 -20.04
CA SER A 265 8.19 -12.05 -21.21
C SER A 265 7.88 -10.56 -21.16
N LEU A 266 7.46 -10.00 -22.28
CA LEU A 266 6.93 -8.64 -22.37
C LEU A 266 5.41 -8.71 -22.38
N GLY A 267 4.77 -7.86 -21.58
CA GLY A 267 3.32 -7.76 -21.58
C GLY A 267 2.78 -6.91 -22.72
N GLU A 268 1.47 -6.97 -22.94
CA GLU A 268 0.77 -6.21 -23.99
C GLU A 268 0.94 -4.70 -23.83
N ASP A 269 1.04 -4.21 -22.58
CA ASP A 269 1.19 -2.78 -22.25
C ASP A 269 2.62 -2.27 -22.43
N PHE A 270 3.59 -3.12 -22.78
CA PHE A 270 5.01 -2.74 -22.87
C PHE A 270 5.28 -1.57 -23.83
N TYR A 271 4.50 -1.42 -24.87
CA TYR A 271 4.66 -0.36 -25.89
C TYR A 271 3.90 0.93 -25.56
N GLN A 272 3.19 1.00 -24.44
CA GLN A 272 2.51 2.21 -23.99
C GLN A 272 3.52 3.23 -23.43
N ALA A 273 3.10 4.49 -23.30
CA ALA A 273 4.00 5.64 -23.02
C ALA A 273 4.67 5.63 -21.63
N ASP A 274 4.30 4.69 -20.75
CA ASP A 274 4.82 4.66 -19.39
C ASP A 274 6.18 3.96 -19.32
N VAL A 275 7.18 4.65 -18.74
CA VAL A 275 8.56 4.17 -18.66
C VAL A 275 8.77 3.43 -17.32
N TYR A 276 9.37 2.24 -17.41
CA TYR A 276 9.80 1.49 -16.22
C TYR A 276 10.85 2.28 -15.43
N ARG A 277 10.60 2.47 -14.15
CA ARG A 277 11.57 3.06 -13.23
C ARG A 277 11.85 2.08 -12.10
N LYS A 278 13.14 1.78 -11.89
CA LYS A 278 13.58 1.06 -10.71
C LYS A 278 13.57 2.04 -9.54
N PHE A 279 12.95 1.65 -8.45
CA PHE A 279 12.97 2.42 -7.21
C PHE A 279 14.27 2.12 -6.44
N ASN A 280 15.02 3.15 -6.06
CA ASN A 280 16.19 2.98 -5.21
C ASN A 280 15.84 3.36 -3.77
N MET A 281 15.81 2.38 -2.86
CA MET A 281 15.49 2.59 -1.45
C MET A 281 16.56 3.40 -0.69
N GLU A 282 17.78 3.50 -1.23
CA GLU A 282 18.88 4.28 -0.64
C GLU A 282 18.80 5.78 -0.99
N LEU A 283 17.92 6.15 -1.94
CA LEU A 283 17.74 7.54 -2.35
C LEU A 283 16.42 8.10 -1.81
N PRO A 284 16.36 9.41 -1.49
CA PRO A 284 15.13 10.02 -1.01
C PRO A 284 14.05 9.98 -2.09
N SER A 285 12.95 9.33 -1.75
CA SER A 285 11.79 9.17 -2.64
C SER A 285 10.69 10.19 -2.39
N LYS A 286 10.82 10.99 -1.31
CA LYS A 286 9.86 12.01 -0.88
C LYS A 286 10.59 13.33 -0.59
N VAL A 287 10.99 14.04 -1.64
CA VAL A 287 11.58 15.37 -1.54
C VAL A 287 10.52 16.42 -1.91
N LEU A 288 10.15 17.28 -0.97
CA LEU A 288 9.26 18.41 -1.22
C LEU A 288 10.06 19.65 -1.58
N LEU A 289 9.80 20.20 -2.76
CA LEU A 289 10.39 21.45 -3.23
C LEU A 289 9.36 22.58 -3.04
N VAL A 290 9.74 23.64 -2.36
CA VAL A 290 8.88 24.77 -2.00
C VAL A 290 9.53 26.07 -2.46
N ASP A 291 8.99 26.68 -3.52
CA ASP A 291 9.56 27.87 -4.15
C ASP A 291 8.53 28.53 -5.06
N ASP A 292 8.36 29.84 -5.00
CA ASP A 292 7.41 30.58 -5.82
C ASP A 292 7.89 30.83 -7.25
N GLU A 293 9.19 30.65 -7.53
CA GLU A 293 9.77 30.69 -8.87
C GLU A 293 9.46 29.38 -9.62
N GLN A 294 8.28 29.32 -10.27
CA GLN A 294 7.75 28.07 -10.88
C GLN A 294 8.72 27.43 -11.87
N GLU A 295 9.36 28.20 -12.79
CA GLU A 295 10.29 27.66 -13.78
C GLU A 295 11.55 27.07 -13.12
N PHE A 296 12.05 27.74 -12.08
CA PHE A 296 13.22 27.27 -11.35
C PHE A 296 12.92 25.94 -10.64
N VAL A 297 11.86 25.90 -9.86
CA VAL A 297 11.54 24.71 -9.05
C VAL A 297 11.12 23.51 -9.92
N GLN A 298 10.46 23.77 -11.07
CA GLN A 298 10.13 22.71 -12.02
C GLN A 298 11.39 22.12 -12.65
N THR A 299 12.32 22.98 -13.11
CA THR A 299 13.62 22.54 -13.64
C THR A 299 14.44 21.77 -12.60
N LEU A 300 14.40 22.22 -11.34
CA LEU A 300 15.07 21.55 -10.24
C LEU A 300 14.48 20.16 -9.99
N SER A 301 13.14 20.06 -9.96
CA SER A 301 12.41 18.80 -9.85
C SER A 301 12.82 17.79 -10.93
N GLU A 302 12.82 18.21 -12.20
CA GLU A 302 13.21 17.35 -13.32
C GLU A 302 14.64 16.83 -13.19
N ARG A 303 15.58 17.70 -12.78
CA ARG A 303 16.99 17.31 -12.56
C ARG A 303 17.18 16.34 -11.40
N LEU A 304 16.36 16.43 -10.34
CA LEU A 304 16.38 15.49 -9.22
C LEU A 304 15.75 14.15 -9.62
N ILE A 305 14.65 14.18 -10.38
CA ILE A 305 14.00 12.98 -10.91
C ILE A 305 14.96 12.18 -11.83
N LEU A 306 15.75 12.87 -12.64
CA LEU A 306 16.80 12.22 -13.46
C LEU A 306 17.91 11.55 -12.61
N ARG A 307 17.96 11.81 -11.33
CA ARG A 307 18.87 11.22 -10.33
C ARG A 307 18.18 10.24 -9.39
N ASP A 308 17.01 9.74 -9.82
CA ASP A 308 16.17 8.78 -9.08
C ASP A 308 15.64 9.30 -7.73
N MET A 309 15.55 10.62 -7.54
CA MET A 309 14.94 11.24 -6.39
C MET A 309 13.48 11.60 -6.67
N GLY A 310 12.56 11.11 -5.85
CA GLY A 310 11.14 11.43 -5.96
C GLY A 310 10.85 12.84 -5.45
N THR A 311 10.27 13.71 -6.29
CA THR A 311 9.99 15.10 -5.93
C THR A 311 8.53 15.46 -6.07
N ALA A 312 8.03 16.30 -5.16
CA ALA A 312 6.79 17.05 -5.31
C ALA A 312 7.11 18.54 -5.25
N VAL A 313 6.33 19.36 -5.92
CA VAL A 313 6.52 20.81 -6.01
C VAL A 313 5.29 21.53 -5.48
N VAL A 314 5.49 22.55 -4.65
CA VAL A 314 4.48 23.52 -4.25
C VAL A 314 5.07 24.92 -4.31
N HIS A 315 4.23 25.93 -4.53
CA HIS A 315 4.66 27.28 -4.85
C HIS A 315 4.41 28.31 -3.73
N ASP A 316 3.96 27.86 -2.58
CA ASP A 316 3.71 28.70 -1.42
C ASP A 316 3.81 27.95 -0.09
N GLY A 317 3.99 28.69 1.01
CA GLY A 317 4.16 28.11 2.33
C GLY A 317 2.91 27.43 2.90
N THR A 318 1.71 27.88 2.52
CA THR A 318 0.45 27.27 3.00
C THR A 318 0.27 25.89 2.39
N SER A 319 0.46 25.77 1.08
CA SER A 319 0.43 24.51 0.36
C SER A 319 1.50 23.54 0.89
N ALA A 320 2.69 24.05 1.24
CA ALA A 320 3.75 23.24 1.86
C ALA A 320 3.31 22.65 3.21
N LEU A 321 2.73 23.46 4.10
CA LEU A 321 2.26 23.00 5.40
C LEU A 321 1.11 21.99 5.31
N ASN A 322 0.18 22.20 4.38
CA ASN A 322 -0.93 21.27 4.14
C ASN A 322 -0.39 19.91 3.66
N LEU A 323 0.54 19.92 2.69
CA LEU A 323 1.13 18.69 2.15
C LEU A 323 1.94 17.93 3.21
N VAL A 324 2.71 18.61 4.04
CA VAL A 324 3.43 17.98 5.18
C VAL A 324 2.47 17.29 6.14
N GLY A 325 1.29 17.86 6.38
CA GLY A 325 0.25 17.25 7.22
C GLY A 325 -0.42 16.02 6.59
N GLU A 326 -0.55 16.00 5.27
CA GLU A 326 -1.24 14.93 4.54
C GLU A 326 -0.29 13.79 4.11
N ASP A 327 0.87 14.13 3.59
CA ASP A 327 1.85 13.20 3.03
C ASP A 327 3.28 13.66 3.36
N LYS A 328 3.71 13.31 4.54
CA LYS A 328 4.96 13.73 5.16
C LYS A 328 6.19 13.47 4.28
N PRO A 329 6.92 14.49 3.78
CA PRO A 329 8.16 14.30 3.05
C PRO A 329 9.29 13.82 3.96
N GLN A 330 10.33 13.24 3.39
CA GLN A 330 11.57 12.92 4.11
C GLN A 330 12.47 14.15 4.20
N VAL A 331 12.56 14.87 3.09
CA VAL A 331 13.37 16.08 2.96
C VAL A 331 12.53 17.19 2.35
N MET A 332 12.63 18.40 2.86
CA MET A 332 12.04 19.60 2.28
C MET A 332 13.17 20.55 1.83
N VAL A 333 13.12 21.02 0.59
CA VAL A 333 13.94 22.13 0.08
C VAL A 333 13.03 23.36 0.03
N LEU A 334 13.37 24.40 0.80
CA LEU A 334 12.47 25.51 1.09
C LEU A 334 13.15 26.84 0.75
N ASP A 335 12.50 27.66 -0.09
CA ASP A 335 12.88 29.07 -0.19
C ASP A 335 12.35 29.89 0.99
N LEU A 336 13.10 30.92 1.37
CA LEU A 336 12.74 31.83 2.46
C LEU A 336 11.79 32.93 2.00
N LYS A 337 12.00 33.46 0.82
CA LYS A 337 11.27 34.64 0.33
C LYS A 337 10.19 34.26 -0.66
N MET A 338 9.05 33.91 -0.13
CA MET A 338 7.85 33.58 -0.92
C MET A 338 6.70 34.54 -0.56
N PRO A 339 5.81 34.87 -1.52
CA PRO A 339 4.58 35.60 -1.23
C PRO A 339 3.70 34.87 -0.19
N GLY A 340 3.11 35.62 0.73
CA GLY A 340 2.19 35.09 1.73
C GLY A 340 2.86 34.60 3.00
N VAL A 341 3.06 33.29 3.13
CA VAL A 341 3.70 32.73 4.35
C VAL A 341 5.22 32.67 4.17
N ASP A 342 5.93 33.45 5.01
CA ASP A 342 7.40 33.51 5.05
C ASP A 342 8.00 32.11 5.33
N GLY A 343 9.05 31.75 4.60
CA GLY A 343 9.73 30.45 4.73
C GLY A 343 10.28 30.17 6.13
N LEU A 344 10.66 31.19 6.90
CA LEU A 344 11.03 31.02 8.32
C LEU A 344 9.87 30.51 9.18
N LYS A 345 8.64 30.98 8.90
CA LYS A 345 7.43 30.48 9.59
C LYS A 345 7.12 29.06 9.18
N VAL A 346 7.30 28.72 7.91
CA VAL A 346 7.15 27.34 7.41
C VAL A 346 8.14 26.42 8.10
N LEU A 347 9.43 26.76 8.11
CA LEU A 347 10.48 26.00 8.80
C LEU A 347 10.13 25.74 10.26
N LYS A 348 9.79 26.80 11.00
CA LYS A 348 9.41 26.71 12.42
C LYS A 348 8.25 25.74 12.60
N ARG A 349 7.17 25.89 11.81
CA ARG A 349 5.97 25.08 11.93
C ARG A 349 6.23 23.62 11.59
N VAL A 350 7.01 23.34 10.54
CA VAL A 350 7.40 21.98 10.15
C VAL A 350 8.20 21.31 11.27
N LYS A 351 9.19 22.00 11.85
CA LYS A 351 10.00 21.44 12.94
C LYS A 351 9.20 21.22 14.25
N GLU A 352 8.16 22.03 14.50
CA GLU A 352 7.24 21.84 15.63
C GLU A 352 6.28 20.64 15.43
N THR A 353 5.74 20.47 14.24
CA THR A 353 4.68 19.47 13.98
C THR A 353 5.20 18.16 13.38
N SER A 354 6.33 18.20 12.71
CA SER A 354 6.94 17.07 11.97
C SER A 354 8.46 17.10 12.08
N PRO A 355 9.05 16.95 13.29
CA PRO A 355 10.49 17.14 13.54
C PRO A 355 11.39 16.19 12.75
N SER A 356 10.87 15.04 12.29
CA SER A 356 11.61 14.08 11.45
C SER A 356 11.77 14.53 9.99
N VAL A 357 11.08 15.59 9.56
CA VAL A 357 11.30 16.17 8.22
C VAL A 357 12.57 17.00 8.26
N GLU A 358 13.58 16.63 7.48
CA GLU A 358 14.78 17.44 7.38
C GLU A 358 14.58 18.58 6.37
N VAL A 359 14.88 19.80 6.79
CA VAL A 359 14.63 21.01 5.99
C VAL A 359 15.95 21.62 5.54
N ILE A 360 16.11 21.72 4.21
CA ILE A 360 17.23 22.40 3.55
C ILE A 360 16.71 23.74 3.05
N ILE A 361 17.33 24.83 3.47
CA ILE A 361 17.04 26.17 2.94
C ILE A 361 17.80 26.38 1.66
N LEU A 362 17.09 26.84 0.60
CA LEU A 362 17.67 27.18 -0.69
C LEU A 362 17.11 28.54 -1.14
N THR A 363 17.87 29.62 -0.98
CA THR A 363 17.37 30.98 -1.23
C THR A 363 18.36 31.83 -2.03
N GLY A 364 17.80 32.70 -2.88
CA GLY A 364 18.58 33.71 -3.62
C GLY A 364 18.88 34.98 -2.79
N HIS A 365 18.09 35.23 -1.75
CA HIS A 365 18.13 36.49 -0.99
C HIS A 365 18.12 36.21 0.51
N GLY A 366 19.23 35.89 1.09
CA GLY A 366 19.32 35.67 2.52
C GLY A 366 20.56 36.34 3.11
N SER A 367 20.38 36.98 4.26
CA SER A 367 21.45 37.56 5.08
C SER A 367 22.14 36.48 5.92
N GLU A 368 23.27 36.78 6.51
CA GLU A 368 23.93 35.91 7.50
C GLU A 368 23.10 35.75 8.77
N GLU A 369 22.29 36.78 9.10
CA GLU A 369 21.32 36.70 10.20
C GLU A 369 20.19 35.69 9.91
N ASP A 370 19.66 35.66 8.65
CA ASP A 370 18.65 34.70 8.24
C ASP A 370 19.20 33.29 8.33
N ARG A 371 20.43 33.08 7.86
CA ARG A 371 21.12 31.79 7.98
C ARG A 371 21.20 31.33 9.44
N LYS A 372 21.61 32.21 10.33
CA LYS A 372 21.73 31.93 11.77
C LYS A 372 20.39 31.53 12.38
N LYS A 373 19.34 32.28 12.08
CA LYS A 373 17.96 31.98 12.51
C LYS A 373 17.46 30.64 11.97
N CYS A 374 17.73 30.33 10.69
CA CYS A 374 17.33 29.04 10.13
C CYS A 374 17.98 27.85 10.83
N MET A 375 19.29 27.95 11.10
CA MET A 375 20.02 26.91 11.81
C MET A 375 19.55 26.77 13.27
N GLU A 376 19.26 27.86 13.96
CA GLU A 376 18.68 27.87 15.32
C GLU A 376 17.28 27.23 15.34
N LEU A 377 16.48 27.38 14.28
CA LEU A 377 15.17 26.77 14.12
C LEU A 377 15.22 25.29 13.67
N GLY A 378 16.42 24.73 13.49
CA GLY A 378 16.62 23.32 13.19
C GLY A 378 16.67 23.00 11.69
N ALA A 379 17.01 23.95 10.82
CA ALA A 379 17.31 23.63 9.43
C ALA A 379 18.53 22.69 9.35
N PHE A 380 18.46 21.70 8.46
CA PHE A 380 19.56 20.77 8.21
C PHE A 380 20.75 21.47 7.53
N SER A 381 20.44 22.28 6.52
CA SER A 381 21.45 23.01 5.76
C SER A 381 20.89 24.31 5.20
N TYR A 382 21.79 25.22 4.86
CA TYR A 382 21.46 26.49 4.22
C TYR A 382 22.32 26.70 2.97
N LEU A 383 21.69 26.77 1.81
CA LEU A 383 22.30 26.93 0.51
C LEU A 383 21.83 28.22 -0.16
N ARG A 384 22.69 28.81 -1.00
CA ARG A 384 22.36 30.00 -1.81
C ARG A 384 22.13 29.63 -3.25
N LYS A 385 21.11 30.24 -3.88
CA LYS A 385 20.93 30.23 -5.34
C LYS A 385 21.95 31.17 -6.01
N PRO A 386 22.57 30.80 -7.15
CA PRO A 386 22.43 29.52 -7.86
C PRO A 386 23.19 28.40 -7.13
N VAL A 387 22.61 27.21 -7.07
CA VAL A 387 23.23 26.03 -6.45
C VAL A 387 23.64 25.03 -7.52
N ASP A 388 24.80 24.43 -7.34
CA ASP A 388 25.21 23.28 -8.14
C ASP A 388 24.33 22.07 -7.78
N ILE A 389 23.80 21.40 -8.83
CA ILE A 389 22.88 20.28 -8.65
C ILE A 389 23.54 19.07 -7.97
N ALA A 390 24.84 18.85 -8.17
CA ALA A 390 25.57 17.76 -7.52
C ALA A 390 25.71 18.05 -6.02
N LYS A 391 26.00 19.30 -5.64
CA LYS A 391 26.07 19.74 -4.25
C LYS A 391 24.70 19.61 -3.56
N LEU A 392 23.61 20.07 -4.19
CA LEU A 392 22.27 19.95 -3.64
C LEU A 392 21.87 18.47 -3.46
N THR A 393 22.16 17.63 -4.46
CA THR A 393 21.91 16.20 -4.41
C THR A 393 22.62 15.51 -3.25
N ALA A 394 23.89 15.87 -2.98
CA ALA A 394 24.66 15.36 -1.84
C ALA A 394 24.02 15.74 -0.52
N VAL A 395 23.65 17.03 -0.33
CA VAL A 395 23.02 17.52 0.90
C VAL A 395 21.63 16.88 1.10
N ILE A 396 20.85 16.64 0.04
CA ILE A 396 19.56 15.94 0.13
C ILE A 396 19.75 14.49 0.59
N LYS A 397 20.79 13.79 0.13
CA LYS A 397 21.11 12.42 0.57
C LYS A 397 21.48 12.37 2.06
N GLU A 398 22.38 13.27 2.49
CA GLU A 398 22.78 13.37 3.89
C GLU A 398 21.58 13.68 4.82
N ALA A 399 20.69 14.57 4.37
CA ALA A 399 19.46 14.88 5.08
C ALA A 399 18.51 13.66 5.16
N HIS A 400 18.43 12.89 4.09
CA HIS A 400 17.63 11.66 4.05
C HIS A 400 18.17 10.58 4.99
N GLU A 401 19.47 10.35 5.00
CA GLU A 401 20.13 9.40 5.91
C GLU A 401 19.81 9.75 7.38
N LYS A 402 19.87 11.04 7.74
CA LYS A 402 19.49 11.51 9.07
C LYS A 402 18.00 11.33 9.38
N ALA A 403 17.12 11.55 8.40
CA ALA A 403 15.67 11.40 8.57
C ALA A 403 15.23 9.92 8.73
N THR A 404 16.08 8.97 8.33
CA THR A 404 15.80 7.53 8.34
C THR A 404 16.56 6.76 9.44
N SER A 405 17.52 7.44 10.12
CA SER A 405 18.23 6.94 11.30
C SER A 405 17.43 7.15 12.58
#